data_41babecdbff2c39430facf92fae0ef3c
#
_entry.id   41babecdbff2c39430facf92fae0ef3c
#
_cell.length_a   1.000
_cell.length_b   1.000
_cell.length_c   1.000
_cell.angle_alpha   90.00
_cell.angle_beta   90.00
_cell.angle_gamma   90.00
#
_symmetry.space_group_name_H-M   'P 1'
#
loop_
_entity.id
_entity.type
_entity.pdbx_description
1 polymer ?
#
loop_
_entity_poly.entity_id
_entity_poly.type
_entity_poly.pdbx_seq_one_letter_code
_entity_poly.pdbx_strand_id
1 'polypeptide(L)'
;TQESTGSGGYVSTFFIVGQGKYNGMADTVKCNINPDETSDTRRAKEVKTLKMGLMRYIQKTPLSEYININFNKPLTETVSSDKWNSWVFRTSLSGYLNGQSSRKVNYLSTSFSANRITEKSKFESNFSLYNEKDKISYKFGDTDTTYISTYEQKYAYLSYVKSINNHWSGGASVTVQSYPYNNYDLSIKFAPGIEYDIFPYAESTRRILTFLYRAGVEINNYTEKITGYKQEVTDTFNYFNVYMSYIDKW
;
A
#
# COMPACT_ATOMS: atom_id res chain seq x y z
N THR A 1 -9.28 8.29 12.78
CA THR A 1 -9.19 7.06 12.00
C THR A 1 -8.65 7.35 10.61
N GLN A 2 -7.98 6.39 9.99
CA GLN A 2 -7.49 6.47 8.62
C GLN A 2 -8.09 5.32 7.80
N GLU A 3 -8.60 5.64 6.63
CA GLU A 3 -9.22 4.69 5.71
C GLU A 3 -8.51 4.79 4.35
N SER A 4 -8.12 3.66 3.79
CA SER A 4 -7.50 3.64 2.45
C SER A 4 -8.52 4.01 1.38
N THR A 5 -8.10 4.86 0.45
CA THR A 5 -8.90 5.17 -0.74
C THR A 5 -8.55 4.23 -1.88
N GLY A 6 -9.49 4.01 -2.80
CA GLY A 6 -9.25 3.18 -3.99
C GLY A 6 -8.09 3.68 -4.86
N SER A 7 -7.68 4.93 -4.75
CA SER A 7 -6.53 5.53 -5.46
C SER A 7 -5.19 5.32 -4.76
N GLY A 8 -5.13 4.53 -3.69
CA GLY A 8 -3.90 4.26 -2.93
C GLY A 8 -3.51 5.34 -1.92
N GLY A 9 -4.31 6.39 -1.78
CA GLY A 9 -4.23 7.34 -0.68
C GLY A 9 -5.06 6.90 0.52
N TYR A 10 -5.36 7.81 1.41
CA TYR A 10 -6.26 7.55 2.53
C TYR A 10 -7.04 8.81 2.94
N VAL A 11 -8.13 8.59 3.67
CA VAL A 11 -8.92 9.64 4.31
C VAL A 11 -8.63 9.62 5.80
N SER A 12 -8.06 10.70 6.32
CA SER A 12 -7.97 10.93 7.77
C SER A 12 -9.29 11.52 8.26
N THR A 13 -9.96 10.82 9.18
CA THR A 13 -11.20 11.29 9.81
C THR A 13 -10.93 11.67 11.26
N PHE A 14 -11.25 12.90 11.63
CA PHE A 14 -11.11 13.43 12.98
C PHE A 14 -12.49 13.64 13.59
N PHE A 15 -12.73 13.02 14.75
CA PHE A 15 -13.93 13.21 15.54
C PHE A 15 -13.62 14.22 16.64
N ILE A 16 -14.32 15.35 16.62
CA ILE A 16 -14.15 16.43 17.59
C ILE A 16 -15.35 16.38 18.53
N VAL A 17 -15.11 16.04 19.79
CA VAL A 17 -16.18 15.92 20.79
C VAL A 17 -16.00 16.99 21.84
N GLY A 18 -17.02 17.83 22.01
CA GLY A 18 -17.04 18.88 23.01
C GLY A 18 -17.17 18.33 24.42
N GLN A 19 -16.40 18.89 25.36
CA GLN A 19 -16.47 18.59 26.78
C GLN A 19 -16.78 19.86 27.61
N GLY A 20 -17.25 19.67 28.83
CA GLY A 20 -17.58 20.77 29.71
C GLY A 20 -18.68 21.66 29.16
N LYS A 21 -18.43 22.95 28.95
CA LYS A 21 -19.38 23.93 28.37
C LYS A 21 -19.77 23.61 26.93
N TYR A 22 -19.06 22.74 26.25
CA TYR A 22 -19.34 22.29 24.88
C TYR A 22 -19.97 20.91 24.83
N ASN A 23 -20.40 20.36 25.96
CA ASN A 23 -21.03 19.05 26.01
C ASN A 23 -22.26 19.01 25.08
N GLY A 24 -22.40 17.91 24.32
CA GLY A 24 -23.44 17.75 23.30
C GLY A 24 -23.07 18.31 21.90
N MET A 25 -21.91 18.97 21.76
CA MET A 25 -21.38 19.35 20.44
C MET A 25 -20.43 18.27 19.93
N ALA A 26 -20.69 17.75 18.76
CA ALA A 26 -19.78 16.83 18.08
C ALA A 26 -19.68 17.21 16.59
N ASP A 27 -18.46 17.13 16.08
CA ASP A 27 -18.18 17.38 14.66
C ASP A 27 -17.24 16.30 14.11
N THR A 28 -17.40 16.03 12.82
CA THR A 28 -16.51 15.12 12.11
C THR A 28 -15.92 15.85 10.92
N VAL A 29 -14.59 15.96 10.86
CA VAL A 29 -13.89 16.54 9.72
C VAL A 29 -13.02 15.50 9.04
N LYS A 30 -13.00 15.55 7.71
CA LYS A 30 -12.25 14.60 6.89
C LYS A 30 -11.18 15.31 6.08
N CYS A 31 -10.04 14.67 5.94
CA CYS A 31 -8.91 15.14 5.15
C CYS A 31 -8.49 14.05 4.16
N ASN A 32 -8.59 14.34 2.88
CA ASN A 32 -8.14 13.43 1.83
C ASN A 32 -6.64 13.61 1.61
N ILE A 33 -5.90 12.51 1.72
CA ILE A 33 -4.46 12.44 1.53
C ILE A 33 -4.19 11.61 0.27
N ASN A 34 -3.52 12.21 -0.70
CA ASN A 34 -3.12 11.51 -1.91
C ASN A 34 -1.89 10.63 -1.65
N PRO A 35 -1.70 9.56 -2.43
CA PRO A 35 -0.59 8.63 -2.22
C PRO A 35 0.79 9.24 -2.48
N ASP A 36 0.86 10.30 -3.28
CA ASP A 36 2.07 11.02 -3.69
C ASP A 36 2.45 12.17 -2.74
N GLU A 37 1.64 12.45 -1.72
CA GLU A 37 1.91 13.55 -0.80
C GLU A 37 3.05 13.24 0.17
N THR A 38 3.94 14.22 0.34
CA THR A 38 5.01 14.14 1.34
C THR A 38 4.45 14.17 2.76
N SER A 39 5.23 13.72 3.72
CA SER A 39 4.86 13.75 5.15
C SER A 39 4.54 15.16 5.63
N ASP A 40 5.25 16.17 5.13
CA ASP A 40 5.03 17.58 5.52
C ASP A 40 3.73 18.13 4.91
N THR A 41 3.45 17.83 3.64
CA THR A 41 2.18 18.22 2.98
C THR A 41 1.00 17.59 3.68
N ARG A 42 1.11 16.31 4.02
CA ARG A 42 0.12 15.56 4.79
C ARG A 42 -0.16 16.23 6.13
N ARG A 43 0.89 16.46 6.93
CA ARG A 43 0.77 17.13 8.24
C ARG A 43 0.12 18.51 8.11
N ALA A 44 0.50 19.30 7.12
CA ALA A 44 -0.06 20.62 6.89
C ALA A 44 -1.56 20.56 6.58
N LYS A 45 -2.00 19.59 5.76
CA LYS A 45 -3.42 19.38 5.45
C LYS A 45 -4.22 18.92 6.68
N GLU A 46 -3.70 17.97 7.43
CA GLU A 46 -4.34 17.46 8.65
C GLU A 46 -4.50 18.57 9.70
N VAL A 47 -3.44 19.35 9.94
CA VAL A 47 -3.49 20.50 10.86
C VAL A 47 -4.48 21.56 10.39
N LYS A 48 -4.52 21.86 9.07
CA LYS A 48 -5.48 22.80 8.50
C LYS A 48 -6.92 22.31 8.71
N THR A 49 -7.18 21.03 8.45
CA THR A 49 -8.50 20.41 8.63
C THR A 49 -8.95 20.45 10.09
N LEU A 50 -8.04 20.13 11.02
CA LEU A 50 -8.33 20.22 12.45
C LEU A 50 -8.63 21.68 12.89
N LYS A 51 -7.83 22.64 12.43
CA LYS A 51 -8.09 24.07 12.72
C LYS A 51 -9.46 24.50 12.22
N MET A 52 -9.86 24.06 11.02
CA MET A 52 -11.20 24.37 10.48
C MET A 52 -12.31 23.72 11.30
N GLY A 53 -12.16 22.47 11.72
CA GLY A 53 -13.13 21.78 12.59
C GLY A 53 -13.27 22.44 13.98
N LEU A 54 -12.18 22.98 14.51
CA LEU A 54 -12.20 23.66 15.81
C LEU A 54 -12.83 25.06 15.77
N MET A 55 -13.02 25.66 14.58
CA MET A 55 -13.58 27.02 14.45
C MET A 55 -14.96 27.15 15.11
N ARG A 56 -15.80 26.12 15.01
CA ARG A 56 -17.13 26.10 15.63
C ARG A 56 -17.09 26.25 17.16
N TYR A 57 -16.03 25.78 17.78
CA TYR A 57 -15.83 25.84 19.23
C TYR A 57 -15.21 27.19 19.62
N ILE A 58 -14.26 27.68 18.82
CA ILE A 58 -13.51 28.90 19.07
C ILE A 58 -14.36 30.15 18.90
N GLN A 59 -15.28 30.18 17.92
CA GLN A 59 -16.17 31.32 17.64
C GLN A 59 -17.01 31.76 18.87
N LYS A 60 -17.22 30.88 19.84
CA LYS A 60 -17.95 31.13 21.08
C LYS A 60 -17.04 31.51 22.25
N THR A 61 -15.80 31.84 21.99
CA THR A 61 -14.79 32.21 22.98
C THR A 61 -14.18 33.57 22.65
N PRO A 62 -13.56 34.26 23.62
CA PRO A 62 -12.81 35.48 23.32
C PRO A 62 -11.68 35.33 22.31
N LEU A 63 -11.20 34.10 22.10
CA LEU A 63 -10.19 33.80 21.07
C LEU A 63 -10.64 34.10 19.64
N SER A 64 -11.96 34.23 19.41
CA SER A 64 -12.50 34.59 18.10
C SER A 64 -12.03 35.98 17.63
N GLU A 65 -11.78 36.91 18.56
CA GLU A 65 -11.29 38.26 18.25
C GLU A 65 -9.87 38.27 17.68
N TYR A 66 -9.08 37.22 17.96
CA TYR A 66 -7.69 37.08 17.50
C TYR A 66 -7.55 36.25 16.22
N ILE A 67 -8.67 35.84 15.60
CA ILE A 67 -8.64 35.03 14.39
C ILE A 67 -8.86 35.91 13.16
N ASN A 68 -7.87 35.94 12.26
CA ASN A 68 -8.00 36.48 10.93
C ASN A 68 -8.11 35.35 9.91
N ILE A 69 -9.18 35.37 9.12
CA ILE A 69 -9.39 34.39 8.03
C ILE A 69 -9.11 35.08 6.70
N ASN A 70 -8.02 34.70 6.05
CA ASN A 70 -7.65 35.18 4.73
C ASN A 70 -7.75 34.07 3.71
N PHE A 71 -8.43 34.30 2.60
CA PHE A 71 -8.47 33.42 1.45
C PHE A 71 -7.34 33.78 0.48
N ASN A 72 -6.27 33.00 0.48
CA ASN A 72 -5.07 33.28 -0.31
C ASN A 72 -5.22 32.95 -1.81
N LYS A 73 -6.35 32.36 -2.22
CA LYS A 73 -6.65 32.07 -3.63
C LYS A 73 -8.11 32.42 -3.92
N PRO A 74 -8.42 33.00 -5.07
CA PRO A 74 -9.79 33.11 -5.52
C PRO A 74 -10.41 31.71 -5.62
N LEU A 75 -11.69 31.60 -5.28
CA LEU A 75 -12.49 30.38 -5.42
C LEU A 75 -12.76 30.12 -6.93
N THR A 76 -11.72 29.99 -7.72
CA THR A 76 -11.85 29.39 -9.04
C THR A 76 -11.84 27.89 -8.78
N GLU A 77 -12.98 27.24 -8.97
CA GLU A 77 -13.03 25.79 -9.15
C GLU A 77 -12.18 25.48 -10.38
N THR A 78 -10.88 25.35 -10.19
CA THR A 78 -10.07 24.63 -11.15
C THR A 78 -10.49 23.17 -10.99
N VAL A 79 -11.39 22.73 -11.87
CA VAL A 79 -11.52 21.32 -12.19
C VAL A 79 -10.10 20.90 -12.54
N SER A 80 -9.42 20.30 -11.58
CA SER A 80 -8.09 19.75 -11.77
C SER A 80 -8.24 18.62 -12.77
N SER A 81 -7.98 18.90 -14.04
CA SER A 81 -7.99 17.86 -15.05
C SER A 81 -6.83 16.92 -14.68
N ASP A 82 -7.17 15.70 -14.31
CA ASP A 82 -6.20 14.67 -14.02
C ASP A 82 -5.49 14.28 -15.34
N LYS A 83 -4.31 14.86 -15.56
CA LYS A 83 -3.49 14.63 -16.76
C LYS A 83 -2.99 13.19 -16.86
N TRP A 84 -2.98 12.46 -15.75
CA TRP A 84 -2.48 11.09 -15.66
C TRP A 84 -3.60 10.06 -15.72
N ASN A 85 -4.87 10.49 -15.84
CA ASN A 85 -6.04 9.61 -15.97
C ASN A 85 -6.03 8.49 -14.88
N SER A 86 -5.90 8.91 -13.63
CA SER A 86 -5.84 8.06 -12.43
C SER A 86 -4.61 7.13 -12.34
N TRP A 87 -3.58 7.34 -13.16
CA TRP A 87 -2.33 6.63 -13.01
C TRP A 87 -1.47 7.20 -11.89
N VAL A 88 -0.93 6.32 -11.07
CA VAL A 88 0.04 6.64 -10.02
C VAL A 88 1.27 5.78 -10.21
N PHE A 89 2.40 6.43 -10.44
CA PHE A 89 3.70 5.77 -10.57
C PHE A 89 4.54 6.04 -9.33
N ARG A 90 5.24 5.02 -8.86
CA ARG A 90 6.17 5.16 -7.74
C ARG A 90 7.44 4.39 -8.05
N THR A 91 8.58 5.04 -7.83
CA THR A 91 9.90 4.41 -7.94
C THR A 91 10.62 4.60 -6.61
N SER A 92 11.28 3.56 -6.14
CA SER A 92 12.11 3.58 -4.95
C SER A 92 13.46 2.95 -5.28
N LEU A 93 14.51 3.59 -4.79
CA LEU A 93 15.88 3.08 -4.84
C LEU A 93 16.49 3.28 -3.46
N SER A 94 17.01 2.22 -2.88
CA SER A 94 17.73 2.26 -1.62
C SER A 94 18.94 1.35 -1.66
N GLY A 95 20.01 1.76 -0.98
CA GLY A 95 21.23 1.00 -0.90
C GLY A 95 21.95 1.27 0.42
N TYR A 96 22.76 0.32 0.82
CA TYR A 96 23.55 0.40 2.02
C TYR A 96 24.91 -0.24 1.78
N LEU A 97 25.95 0.46 2.20
CA LEU A 97 27.34 0.00 2.12
C LEU A 97 27.95 0.11 3.51
N ASN A 98 28.33 -1.01 4.08
CA ASN A 98 29.06 -1.03 5.35
C ASN A 98 30.29 -1.90 5.20
N GLY A 99 31.42 -1.40 5.62
CA GLY A 99 32.69 -2.10 5.54
C GLY A 99 33.50 -1.98 6.83
N GLN A 100 33.78 -3.13 7.42
CA GLN A 100 34.76 -3.31 8.48
C GLN A 100 35.87 -4.23 7.99
N SER A 101 36.98 -4.31 8.69
CA SER A 101 38.12 -5.19 8.32
C SER A 101 37.70 -6.66 8.18
N SER A 102 36.78 -7.13 9.04
CA SER A 102 36.31 -8.51 9.10
C SER A 102 34.98 -8.77 8.42
N ARG A 103 34.17 -7.74 8.10
CA ARG A 103 32.87 -7.91 7.48
C ARG A 103 32.53 -6.75 6.56
N LYS A 104 32.01 -7.07 5.39
CA LYS A 104 31.49 -6.08 4.42
C LYS A 104 30.09 -6.51 3.99
N VAL A 105 29.11 -5.62 4.21
CA VAL A 105 27.72 -5.83 3.82
C VAL A 105 27.31 -4.74 2.85
N ASN A 106 26.84 -5.15 1.68
CA ASN A 106 26.31 -4.25 0.67
C ASN A 106 24.94 -4.74 0.28
N TYR A 107 23.95 -3.85 0.25
CA TYR A 107 22.69 -4.18 -0.41
C TYR A 107 22.23 -3.07 -1.36
N LEU A 108 21.46 -3.48 -2.35
CA LEU A 108 20.74 -2.62 -3.29
C LEU A 108 19.31 -3.13 -3.39
N SER A 109 18.36 -2.23 -3.17
CA SER A 109 16.93 -2.50 -3.35
C SER A 109 16.34 -1.47 -4.30
N THR A 110 15.61 -1.92 -5.29
CA THR A 110 14.85 -1.05 -6.19
C THR A 110 13.43 -1.58 -6.36
N SER A 111 12.48 -0.68 -6.44
CA SER A 111 11.10 -1.03 -6.78
C SER A 111 10.48 0.00 -7.72
N PHE A 112 9.57 -0.50 -8.53
CA PHE A 112 8.71 0.30 -9.40
C PHE A 112 7.28 -0.20 -9.29
N SER A 113 6.33 0.71 -9.14
CA SER A 113 4.92 0.38 -9.20
C SER A 113 4.18 1.35 -10.11
N ALA A 114 3.17 0.83 -10.81
CA ALA A 114 2.24 1.60 -11.62
C ALA A 114 0.82 1.10 -11.31
N ASN A 115 0.01 2.00 -10.78
CA ASN A 115 -1.33 1.69 -10.33
C ASN A 115 -2.33 2.63 -10.98
N ARG A 116 -3.47 2.09 -11.36
CA ARG A 116 -4.59 2.86 -11.88
C ARG A 116 -5.88 2.34 -11.28
N ILE A 117 -6.60 3.22 -10.60
CA ILE A 117 -7.87 2.88 -9.97
C ILE A 117 -8.92 3.85 -10.47
N THR A 118 -9.98 3.30 -11.03
CA THR A 118 -11.17 4.02 -11.48
C THR A 118 -12.41 3.38 -10.87
N GLU A 119 -13.57 4.01 -11.03
CA GLU A 119 -14.84 3.43 -10.57
C GLU A 119 -15.17 2.06 -11.22
N LYS A 120 -14.58 1.77 -12.39
CA LYS A 120 -14.89 0.58 -13.19
C LYS A 120 -13.79 -0.47 -13.21
N SER A 121 -12.56 -0.11 -12.87
CA SER A 121 -11.44 -1.02 -12.96
C SER A 121 -10.28 -0.61 -12.05
N LYS A 122 -9.52 -1.62 -11.63
CA LYS A 122 -8.31 -1.47 -10.85
C LYS A 122 -7.19 -2.23 -11.54
N PHE A 123 -6.10 -1.55 -11.83
CA PHE A 123 -4.84 -2.13 -12.29
C PHE A 123 -3.77 -1.86 -11.24
N GLU A 124 -3.04 -2.88 -10.86
CA GLU A 124 -1.92 -2.79 -9.93
C GLU A 124 -0.73 -3.52 -10.51
N SER A 125 0.43 -2.89 -10.43
CA SER A 125 1.70 -3.53 -10.76
C SER A 125 2.75 -3.16 -9.72
N ASN A 126 3.59 -4.14 -9.41
CA ASN A 126 4.75 -3.95 -8.55
C ASN A 126 5.90 -4.80 -9.08
N PHE A 127 7.05 -4.18 -9.24
CA PHE A 127 8.30 -4.83 -9.62
C PHE A 127 9.33 -4.47 -8.55
N SER A 128 10.01 -5.45 -8.00
CA SER A 128 11.08 -5.19 -7.04
C SER A 128 12.26 -6.14 -7.23
N LEU A 129 13.43 -5.58 -7.03
CA LEU A 129 14.71 -6.30 -7.04
C LEU A 129 15.41 -5.98 -5.72
N TYR A 130 15.90 -7.02 -5.05
CA TYR A 130 16.72 -6.90 -3.88
C TYR A 130 17.96 -7.77 -4.06
N ASN A 131 19.11 -7.21 -3.81
CA ASN A 131 20.39 -7.91 -3.84
C ASN A 131 21.20 -7.49 -2.61
N GLU A 132 21.65 -8.46 -1.84
CA GLU A 132 22.54 -8.26 -0.70
C GLU A 132 23.73 -9.21 -0.82
N LYS A 133 24.91 -8.68 -0.54
CA LYS A 133 26.15 -9.46 -0.46
C LYS A 133 26.80 -9.19 0.88
N ASP A 134 26.93 -10.24 1.67
CA ASP A 134 27.64 -10.26 2.95
C ASP A 134 28.95 -11.03 2.80
N LYS A 135 30.06 -10.36 3.00
CA LYS A 135 31.40 -10.93 2.96
C LYS A 135 31.99 -10.89 4.36
N ILE A 136 32.28 -12.06 4.92
CA ILE A 136 32.93 -12.22 6.21
C ILE A 136 34.31 -12.78 5.97
N SER A 137 35.35 -12.11 6.50
CA SER A 137 36.74 -12.56 6.44
C SER A 137 37.25 -12.80 7.86
N TYR A 138 37.78 -13.96 8.10
CA TYR A 138 38.37 -14.32 9.38
C TYR A 138 39.66 -15.09 9.19
N LYS A 139 40.54 -14.98 10.16
CA LYS A 139 41.82 -15.66 10.17
C LYS A 139 41.72 -16.90 11.08
N PHE A 140 42.04 -18.05 10.54
CA PHE A 140 42.10 -19.30 11.29
C PHE A 140 43.54 -19.83 11.23
N GLY A 141 44.30 -19.64 12.31
CA GLY A 141 45.75 -19.88 12.31
C GLY A 141 46.45 -18.91 11.34
N ASP A 142 47.22 -19.43 10.41
CA ASP A 142 47.92 -18.66 9.36
C ASP A 142 47.11 -18.56 8.06
N THR A 143 45.87 -19.10 8.04
CA THR A 143 45.04 -19.09 6.82
C THR A 143 43.93 -18.04 6.89
N ASP A 144 43.88 -17.13 5.91
CA ASP A 144 42.80 -16.22 5.73
C ASP A 144 41.62 -16.90 5.01
N THR A 145 40.47 -16.95 5.66
CA THR A 145 39.25 -17.53 5.12
C THR A 145 38.22 -16.47 4.87
N THR A 146 37.58 -16.54 3.70
CA THR A 146 36.50 -15.60 3.33
C THR A 146 35.24 -16.40 3.01
N TYR A 147 34.17 -16.06 3.70
CA TYR A 147 32.81 -16.54 3.41
C TYR A 147 32.00 -15.44 2.75
N ILE A 148 31.34 -15.79 1.65
CA ILE A 148 30.46 -14.85 0.92
C ILE A 148 29.05 -15.45 0.88
N SER A 149 28.09 -14.72 1.42
CA SER A 149 26.67 -15.01 1.30
C SER A 149 26.03 -13.99 0.37
N THR A 150 25.23 -14.46 -0.58
CA THR A 150 24.47 -13.62 -1.49
C THR A 150 22.99 -13.93 -1.32
N TYR A 151 22.21 -12.88 -1.14
CA TYR A 151 20.77 -12.94 -1.03
C TYR A 151 20.16 -12.14 -2.17
N GLU A 152 19.45 -12.82 -3.06
CA GLU A 152 18.78 -12.21 -4.20
C GLU A 152 17.30 -12.49 -4.15
N GLN A 153 16.51 -11.47 -4.42
CA GLN A 153 15.06 -11.58 -4.59
C GLN A 153 14.62 -10.74 -5.79
N LYS A 154 13.87 -11.36 -6.67
CA LYS A 154 13.21 -10.71 -7.82
C LYS A 154 11.73 -10.98 -7.71
N TYR A 155 10.93 -9.94 -7.85
CA TYR A 155 9.49 -10.03 -7.67
C TYR A 155 8.78 -9.16 -8.69
N ALA A 156 7.77 -9.72 -9.32
CA ALA A 156 6.85 -9.02 -10.20
C ALA A 156 5.41 -9.43 -9.88
N TYR A 157 4.56 -8.46 -9.70
CA TYR A 157 3.14 -8.64 -9.47
C TYR A 157 2.35 -7.78 -10.44
N LEU A 158 1.35 -8.36 -11.07
CA LEU A 158 0.38 -7.70 -11.92
C LEU A 158 -1.02 -8.15 -11.51
N SER A 159 -1.95 -7.21 -11.43
CA SER A 159 -3.35 -7.50 -11.14
C SER A 159 -4.25 -6.58 -11.94
N TYR A 160 -5.30 -7.14 -12.49
CA TYR A 160 -6.37 -6.40 -13.13
C TYR A 160 -7.72 -6.90 -12.64
N VAL A 161 -8.52 -5.98 -12.13
CA VAL A 161 -9.89 -6.23 -11.64
C VAL A 161 -10.84 -5.28 -12.35
N LYS A 162 -11.97 -5.78 -12.80
CA LYS A 162 -13.03 -5.01 -13.43
C LYS A 162 -14.33 -5.17 -12.65
N SER A 163 -14.98 -4.07 -12.34
CA SER A 163 -16.33 -4.07 -11.81
C SER A 163 -17.30 -4.51 -12.90
N ILE A 164 -18.11 -5.51 -12.61
CA ILE A 164 -19.15 -6.04 -13.49
C ILE A 164 -20.44 -5.26 -13.26
N ASN A 165 -20.76 -5.02 -11.98
CA ASN A 165 -21.88 -4.19 -11.53
C ASN A 165 -21.59 -3.66 -10.12
N ASN A 166 -22.59 -3.11 -9.44
CA ASN A 166 -22.43 -2.50 -8.11
C ASN A 166 -22.00 -3.49 -7.00
N HIS A 167 -22.16 -4.78 -7.23
CA HIS A 167 -21.91 -5.83 -6.24
C HIS A 167 -20.87 -6.86 -6.69
N TRP A 168 -20.63 -7.01 -7.99
CA TRP A 168 -19.74 -8.02 -8.53
C TRP A 168 -18.54 -7.40 -9.21
N SER A 169 -17.38 -7.92 -8.90
CA SER A 169 -16.15 -7.67 -9.62
C SER A 169 -15.43 -8.97 -9.95
N GLY A 170 -14.66 -8.96 -11.02
CA GLY A 170 -13.88 -10.10 -11.45
C GLY A 170 -12.53 -9.65 -12.00
N GLY A 171 -11.54 -10.50 -11.85
CA GLY A 171 -10.19 -10.16 -12.29
C GLY A 171 -9.23 -11.33 -12.22
N ALA A 172 -7.97 -11.02 -12.45
CA ALA A 172 -6.89 -11.99 -12.32
C ALA A 172 -5.60 -11.29 -11.86
N SER A 173 -4.74 -12.08 -11.22
CA SER A 173 -3.39 -11.64 -10.88
C SER A 173 -2.35 -12.65 -11.35
N VAL A 174 -1.16 -12.11 -11.65
CA VAL A 174 0.04 -12.89 -11.95
C VAL A 174 1.13 -12.45 -10.98
N THR A 175 1.77 -13.41 -10.35
CA THR A 175 2.97 -13.19 -9.56
C THR A 175 4.11 -13.99 -10.16
N VAL A 176 5.25 -13.35 -10.36
CA VAL A 176 6.49 -14.01 -10.80
C VAL A 176 7.57 -13.65 -9.80
N GLN A 177 8.23 -14.65 -9.24
CA GLN A 177 9.28 -14.42 -8.27
C GLN A 177 10.43 -15.40 -8.45
N SER A 178 11.62 -14.93 -8.10
CA SER A 178 12.83 -15.74 -7.96
C SER A 178 13.43 -15.42 -6.60
N TYR A 179 13.67 -16.45 -5.81
CA TYR A 179 14.19 -16.33 -4.46
C TYR A 179 15.02 -17.59 -4.09
N PRO A 180 16.26 -17.68 -4.64
CA PRO A 180 17.13 -18.86 -4.47
C PRO A 180 17.42 -19.21 -3.02
N TYR A 181 17.46 -18.23 -2.11
CA TYR A 181 17.63 -18.48 -0.67
C TYR A 181 16.53 -19.38 -0.09
N ASN A 182 15.30 -19.25 -0.59
CA ASN A 182 14.17 -20.12 -0.23
C ASN A 182 14.01 -21.28 -1.22
N ASN A 183 15.04 -21.59 -1.99
CA ASN A 183 15.05 -22.66 -2.99
C ASN A 183 14.12 -22.42 -4.20
N TYR A 184 13.60 -21.21 -4.42
CA TYR A 184 12.84 -20.88 -5.61
C TYR A 184 13.74 -20.23 -6.68
N ASP A 185 14.09 -20.97 -7.74
CA ASP A 185 14.71 -20.39 -8.92
C ASP A 185 13.71 -19.52 -9.68
N LEU A 186 12.51 -20.07 -9.92
CA LEU A 186 11.40 -19.36 -10.52
C LEU A 186 10.07 -19.89 -9.96
N SER A 187 9.20 -18.99 -9.50
CA SER A 187 7.82 -19.30 -9.15
C SER A 187 6.90 -18.39 -9.94
N ILE A 188 5.93 -18.98 -10.64
CA ILE A 188 4.91 -18.27 -11.40
C ILE A 188 3.54 -18.68 -10.85
N LYS A 189 2.76 -17.70 -10.42
CA LYS A 189 1.42 -17.90 -9.88
C LYS A 189 0.41 -17.11 -10.71
N PHE A 190 -0.62 -17.78 -11.21
CA PHE A 190 -1.75 -17.17 -11.89
C PHE A 190 -3.02 -17.42 -11.07
N ALA A 191 -3.75 -16.37 -10.75
CA ALA A 191 -4.89 -16.40 -9.85
C ALA A 191 -6.07 -15.57 -10.39
N PRO A 192 -6.97 -16.13 -11.20
CA PRO A 192 -8.26 -15.54 -11.47
C PRO A 192 -9.11 -15.51 -10.19
N GLY A 193 -10.01 -14.55 -10.11
CA GLY A 193 -10.87 -14.40 -8.95
C GLY A 193 -12.15 -13.62 -9.23
N ILE A 194 -13.11 -13.82 -8.35
CA ILE A 194 -14.39 -13.12 -8.34
C ILE A 194 -14.68 -12.64 -6.93
N GLU A 195 -15.21 -11.44 -6.82
CA GLU A 195 -15.56 -10.81 -5.55
C GLU A 195 -17.01 -10.37 -5.58
N TYR A 196 -17.70 -10.58 -4.47
CA TYR A 196 -19.04 -10.12 -4.25
C TYR A 196 -19.09 -9.16 -3.06
N ASP A 197 -19.55 -7.94 -3.30
CA ASP A 197 -19.74 -6.90 -2.31
C ASP A 197 -21.21 -6.85 -1.89
N ILE A 198 -21.50 -7.08 -0.61
CA ILE A 198 -22.88 -6.99 -0.09
C ILE A 198 -23.38 -5.54 -0.15
N PHE A 199 -22.51 -4.60 0.14
CA PHE A 199 -22.86 -3.18 0.06
C PHE A 199 -22.34 -2.59 -1.25
N PRO A 200 -23.13 -1.73 -1.93
CA PRO A 200 -22.66 -1.05 -3.14
C PRO A 200 -21.32 -0.34 -2.90
N TYR A 201 -20.44 -0.37 -3.89
CA TYR A 201 -19.13 0.26 -3.82
C TYR A 201 -19.18 1.74 -3.39
N ALA A 202 -20.23 2.47 -3.76
CA ALA A 202 -20.47 3.85 -3.31
C ALA A 202 -20.58 4.01 -1.78
N GLU A 203 -20.87 2.93 -1.06
CA GLU A 203 -20.96 2.90 0.41
C GLU A 203 -19.69 2.39 1.09
N SER A 204 -18.67 2.01 0.34
CA SER A 204 -17.43 1.40 0.85
C SER A 204 -16.66 2.23 1.88
N THR A 205 -16.91 3.55 1.92
CA THR A 205 -16.35 4.44 2.97
C THR A 205 -17.07 4.33 4.32
N ARG A 206 -18.23 3.67 4.35
CA ARG A 206 -19.05 3.51 5.57
C ARG A 206 -19.13 2.07 6.02
N ARG A 207 -19.31 1.16 5.09
CA ARG A 207 -19.49 -0.26 5.34
C ARG A 207 -18.99 -1.06 4.15
N ILE A 208 -18.24 -2.10 4.44
CA ILE A 208 -17.71 -3.05 3.46
C ILE A 208 -17.98 -4.44 4.01
N LEU A 209 -18.51 -5.31 3.18
CA LEU A 209 -18.54 -6.74 3.42
C LEU A 209 -18.37 -7.43 2.08
N THR A 210 -17.17 -7.94 1.85
CA THR A 210 -16.78 -8.58 0.60
C THR A 210 -16.47 -10.05 0.78
N PHE A 211 -16.84 -10.85 -0.20
CA PHE A 211 -16.50 -12.25 -0.33
C PHE A 211 -15.66 -12.43 -1.57
N LEU A 212 -14.37 -12.70 -1.39
CA LEU A 212 -13.43 -12.89 -2.47
C LEU A 212 -13.10 -14.38 -2.60
N TYR A 213 -13.31 -14.95 -3.77
CA TYR A 213 -12.83 -16.27 -4.11
C TYR A 213 -11.81 -16.20 -5.24
N ARG A 214 -10.68 -16.87 -5.07
CA ARG A 214 -9.63 -17.05 -6.08
C ARG A 214 -9.30 -18.52 -6.18
N ALA A 215 -9.08 -18.97 -7.41
CA ALA A 215 -8.51 -20.28 -7.68
C ALA A 215 -7.42 -20.09 -8.72
N GLY A 216 -6.39 -20.90 -8.69
CA GLY A 216 -5.31 -20.71 -9.64
C GLY A 216 -4.31 -21.84 -9.66
N VAL A 217 -3.25 -21.59 -10.41
CA VAL A 217 -2.13 -22.49 -10.57
C VAL A 217 -0.85 -21.79 -10.15
N GLU A 218 0.05 -22.56 -9.58
CA GLU A 218 1.39 -22.12 -9.19
C GLU A 218 2.40 -23.12 -9.74
N ILE A 219 3.36 -22.65 -10.51
CA ILE A 219 4.44 -23.43 -11.11
C ILE A 219 5.72 -23.01 -10.38
N ASN A 220 6.34 -23.94 -9.69
CA ASN A 220 7.56 -23.73 -8.93
C ASN A 220 8.72 -24.51 -9.54
N ASN A 221 9.77 -23.81 -9.90
CA ASN A 221 11.04 -24.39 -10.28
C ASN A 221 12.05 -24.13 -9.14
N TYR A 222 12.61 -25.21 -8.61
CA TYR A 222 13.50 -25.15 -7.44
C TYR A 222 14.95 -25.13 -7.85
N THR A 223 15.77 -24.34 -7.18
CA THR A 223 17.23 -24.24 -7.39
C THR A 223 17.91 -25.57 -7.10
N GLU A 224 17.53 -26.19 -5.98
CA GLU A 224 18.07 -27.48 -5.56
C GLU A 224 16.96 -28.53 -5.47
N LYS A 225 17.27 -29.73 -5.94
CA LYS A 225 16.35 -30.87 -5.85
C LYS A 225 16.25 -31.35 -4.40
N ILE A 226 15.06 -31.22 -3.83
CA ILE A 226 14.75 -31.78 -2.52
C ILE A 226 14.53 -33.30 -2.66
N THR A 227 15.14 -34.09 -1.79
CA THR A 227 14.98 -35.57 -1.81
C THR A 227 13.51 -35.95 -1.77
N GLY A 228 13.05 -36.69 -2.78
CA GLY A 228 11.66 -37.13 -2.93
C GLY A 228 10.74 -36.19 -3.71
N TYR A 229 11.19 -34.99 -4.08
CA TYR A 229 10.42 -34.04 -4.86
C TYR A 229 11.03 -33.81 -6.25
N LYS A 230 10.18 -33.42 -7.21
CA LYS A 230 10.63 -33.01 -8.55
C LYS A 230 11.24 -31.61 -8.46
N GLN A 231 12.14 -31.29 -9.37
CA GLN A 231 12.70 -29.94 -9.48
C GLN A 231 11.66 -28.92 -9.94
N GLU A 232 10.68 -29.36 -10.70
CA GLU A 232 9.54 -28.56 -11.14
C GLU A 232 8.25 -29.18 -10.60
N VAL A 233 7.41 -28.36 -9.98
CA VAL A 233 6.13 -28.75 -9.39
C VAL A 233 5.06 -27.76 -9.84
N THR A 234 3.94 -28.29 -10.30
CA THR A 234 2.74 -27.50 -10.59
C THR A 234 1.67 -27.84 -9.57
N ASP A 235 1.25 -26.84 -8.83
CA ASP A 235 0.23 -26.96 -7.82
C ASP A 235 -1.02 -26.14 -8.20
N THR A 236 -2.18 -26.60 -7.72
CA THR A 236 -3.42 -25.83 -7.75
C THR A 236 -3.75 -25.34 -6.35
N PHE A 237 -4.34 -24.15 -6.27
CA PHE A 237 -4.75 -23.61 -4.98
C PHE A 237 -6.13 -22.97 -5.07
N ASN A 238 -6.78 -22.92 -3.91
CA ASN A 238 -8.00 -22.17 -3.69
C ASN A 238 -7.79 -21.22 -2.53
N TYR A 239 -8.34 -20.02 -2.64
CA TYR A 239 -8.28 -19.00 -1.62
C TYR A 239 -9.65 -18.36 -1.47
N PHE A 240 -10.18 -18.39 -0.25
CA PHE A 240 -11.40 -17.70 0.09
C PHE A 240 -11.13 -16.71 1.22
N ASN A 241 -11.54 -15.47 1.03
CA ASN A 241 -11.39 -14.41 2.02
C ASN A 241 -12.73 -13.70 2.21
N VAL A 242 -13.04 -13.41 3.47
CA VAL A 242 -14.13 -12.53 3.84
C VAL A 242 -13.53 -11.31 4.53
N TYR A 243 -13.78 -10.15 3.98
CA TYR A 243 -13.37 -8.90 4.58
C TYR A 243 -14.61 -8.09 5.00
N MET A 244 -14.66 -7.66 6.24
CA MET A 244 -15.72 -6.82 6.78
C MET A 244 -15.11 -5.58 7.45
N SER A 245 -15.63 -4.41 7.08
CA SER A 245 -15.39 -3.17 7.79
C SER A 245 -16.71 -2.41 7.93
N TYR A 246 -17.00 -1.99 9.12
CA TYR A 246 -18.19 -1.21 9.43
C TYR A 246 -17.80 0.00 10.28
N ILE A 247 -18.15 1.18 9.80
CA ILE A 247 -17.90 2.44 10.50
C ILE A 247 -19.26 3.04 10.80
N ASP A 248 -19.67 2.95 12.04
CA ASP A 248 -20.89 3.61 12.51
C ASP A 248 -20.63 5.10 12.68
N LYS A 249 -21.57 5.92 12.23
CA LYS A 249 -21.56 7.35 12.49
C LYS A 249 -22.47 7.59 13.68
N TRP A 250 -21.88 7.77 14.82
CA TRP A 250 -22.55 8.32 15.99
C TRP A 250 -22.70 9.85 15.84
#